data_da90c5125bcd3081e09e1df8c797e0d5
#
_entry.id   da90c5125bcd3081e09e1df8c797e0d5
#
_cell.length_a   1.000
_cell.length_b   1.000
_cell.length_c   1.000
_cell.angle_alpha   90.00
_cell.angle_beta   90.00
_cell.angle_gamma   90.00
#
_symmetry.space_group_name_H-M   'P 1'
#
loop_
_entity.id
_entity.type
_entity.pdbx_description
1 polymer ?
#
loop_
_entity_poly.entity_id
_entity_poly.type
_entity_poly.pdbx_seq_one_letter_code
_entity_poly.pdbx_strand_id
1 'polypeptide(L)'
;MLTGLLCLKKYKGTSTTFFILFLIYIVLIDFTGATFFYNNNFKLTTYLRSIGFNSMSWYNLFWIFGTVLLILYYIYSVLRNNINRRFILVLGGVYFVLMLSHFYIYPNVFFKAHDSYYQFTGAFTLLIGCSVYFIELINSETISNALKTYSFYALSAILIWWLIVTPILFFEAYNTVVDFDFVYLKRRIFVFANIFMYSCFAIGLIISKPQPHYV
;
A
#
# COMPACT_ATOMS: atom_id res chain seq x y z
N MET A 1 4.45 -1.78 -13.42
CA MET A 1 5.21 -0.54 -13.66
C MET A 1 5.29 -0.16 -15.14
N LEU A 2 5.73 -1.03 -16.07
CA LEU A 2 5.84 -0.70 -17.49
C LEU A 2 4.54 -0.17 -18.09
N THR A 3 3.40 -0.82 -17.85
CA THR A 3 2.07 -0.34 -18.27
C THR A 3 1.75 1.05 -17.72
N GLY A 4 2.14 1.35 -16.46
CA GLY A 4 1.97 2.67 -15.87
C GLY A 4 2.75 3.74 -16.61
N LEU A 5 4.02 3.50 -16.93
CA LEU A 5 4.87 4.43 -17.69
C LEU A 5 4.31 4.69 -19.10
N LEU A 6 3.84 3.65 -19.80
CA LEU A 6 3.21 3.79 -21.11
C LEU A 6 1.90 4.60 -21.05
N CYS A 7 1.16 4.49 -19.96
CA CYS A 7 -0.11 5.19 -19.75
C CYS A 7 0.04 6.61 -19.16
N LEU A 8 1.24 7.05 -18.77
CA LEU A 8 1.45 8.36 -18.14
C LEU A 8 0.86 9.53 -18.95
N LYS A 9 1.07 9.51 -20.28
CA LYS A 9 0.51 10.57 -21.16
C LYS A 9 -1.02 10.58 -21.15
N LYS A 10 -1.65 9.40 -21.09
CA LYS A 10 -3.11 9.22 -21.06
C LYS A 10 -3.73 9.84 -19.81
N TYR A 11 -3.04 9.76 -18.66
CA TYR A 11 -3.57 10.17 -17.35
C TYR A 11 -2.97 11.47 -16.81
N LYS A 12 -2.25 12.23 -17.63
CA LYS A 12 -1.63 13.50 -17.23
C LYS A 12 -2.69 14.46 -16.65
N GLY A 13 -2.44 14.98 -15.44
CA GLY A 13 -3.36 15.90 -14.76
C GLY A 13 -4.56 15.24 -14.06
N THR A 14 -4.52 13.92 -13.86
CA THR A 14 -5.54 13.18 -13.10
C THR A 14 -4.96 12.57 -11.83
N SER A 15 -5.83 12.19 -10.87
CA SER A 15 -5.40 11.47 -9.65
C SER A 15 -4.68 10.14 -9.99
N THR A 16 -4.97 9.55 -11.14
CA THR A 16 -4.30 8.32 -11.60
C THR A 16 -2.82 8.54 -11.88
N THR A 17 -2.39 9.74 -12.26
CA THR A 17 -0.96 10.07 -12.40
C THR A 17 -0.22 9.88 -11.08
N PHE A 18 -0.81 10.33 -9.96
CA PHE A 18 -0.23 10.10 -8.64
C PHE A 18 -0.11 8.61 -8.34
N PHE A 19 -1.12 7.80 -8.67
CA PHE A 19 -1.04 6.35 -8.47
C PHE A 19 0.07 5.69 -9.31
N ILE A 20 0.30 6.15 -10.53
CA ILE A 20 1.43 5.67 -11.34
C ILE A 20 2.77 6.01 -10.68
N LEU A 21 2.92 7.22 -10.12
CA LEU A 21 4.10 7.60 -9.34
C LEU A 21 4.25 6.74 -8.07
N PHE A 22 3.15 6.42 -7.41
CA PHE A 22 3.12 5.47 -6.30
C PHE A 22 3.63 4.07 -6.70
N LEU A 23 3.28 3.57 -7.90
CA LEU A 23 3.82 2.29 -8.38
C LEU A 23 5.34 2.35 -8.61
N ILE A 24 5.87 3.49 -9.05
CA ILE A 24 7.33 3.70 -9.17
C ILE A 24 7.97 3.69 -7.79
N TYR A 25 7.37 4.38 -6.82
CA TYR A 25 7.82 4.39 -5.42
C TYR A 25 7.91 2.97 -4.84
N ILE A 26 6.89 2.12 -5.02
CA ILE A 26 6.91 0.72 -4.55
C ILE A 26 8.08 -0.05 -5.17
N VAL A 27 8.30 0.07 -6.48
CA VAL A 27 9.42 -0.61 -7.16
C VAL A 27 10.78 -0.15 -6.61
N LEU A 28 10.93 1.14 -6.33
CA LEU A 28 12.18 1.66 -5.74
C LEU A 28 12.42 1.13 -4.32
N ILE A 29 11.35 1.02 -3.50
CA ILE A 29 11.45 0.45 -2.16
C ILE A 29 11.80 -1.04 -2.22
N ASP A 30 11.14 -1.81 -3.08
CA ASP A 30 11.39 -3.24 -3.24
C ASP A 30 12.82 -3.48 -3.76
N PHE A 31 13.26 -2.69 -4.75
CA PHE A 31 14.63 -2.77 -5.26
C PHE A 31 15.66 -2.47 -4.16
N THR A 32 15.49 -1.38 -3.42
CA THR A 32 16.39 -1.02 -2.32
C THR A 32 16.33 -2.06 -1.20
N GLY A 33 15.13 -2.54 -0.84
CA GLY A 33 14.94 -3.60 0.13
C GLY A 33 15.66 -4.90 -0.27
N ALA A 34 15.58 -5.29 -1.54
CA ALA A 34 16.29 -6.45 -2.06
C ALA A 34 17.82 -6.31 -1.94
N THR A 35 18.37 -5.09 -2.12
CA THR A 35 19.83 -4.87 -1.98
C THR A 35 20.33 -5.07 -0.55
N PHE A 36 19.49 -4.93 0.49
CA PHE A 36 19.86 -5.30 1.86
C PHE A 36 20.12 -6.80 2.03
N PHE A 37 19.47 -7.66 1.22
CA PHE A 37 19.63 -9.12 1.31
C PHE A 37 20.73 -9.63 0.39
N TYR A 38 20.81 -9.11 -0.85
CA TYR A 38 21.62 -9.72 -1.91
C TYR A 38 22.95 -9.00 -2.18
N ASN A 39 23.11 -7.74 -1.77
CA ASN A 39 24.31 -6.97 -2.10
C ASN A 39 24.84 -6.16 -0.92
N ASN A 40 25.81 -6.74 -0.22
CA ASN A 40 26.46 -6.09 0.94
C ASN A 40 27.31 -4.87 0.56
N ASN A 41 27.71 -4.73 -0.71
CA ASN A 41 28.60 -3.66 -1.20
C ASN A 41 27.86 -2.48 -1.84
N PHE A 42 26.52 -2.50 -1.86
CA PHE A 42 25.78 -1.38 -2.42
C PHE A 42 25.92 -0.14 -1.51
N LYS A 43 26.50 0.93 -2.02
CA LYS A 43 26.88 2.12 -1.24
C LYS A 43 25.74 2.70 -0.40
N LEU A 44 24.51 2.76 -0.95
CA LEU A 44 23.35 3.28 -0.25
C LEU A 44 22.99 2.41 0.96
N THR A 45 22.91 1.08 0.79
CA THR A 45 22.57 0.17 1.89
C THR A 45 23.69 0.10 2.94
N THR A 46 24.94 0.24 2.54
CA THR A 46 26.07 0.34 3.49
C THR A 46 25.95 1.61 4.34
N TYR A 47 25.63 2.74 3.73
CA TYR A 47 25.37 3.99 4.45
C TYR A 47 24.14 3.86 5.36
N LEU A 48 23.02 3.31 4.88
CA LEU A 48 21.83 3.12 5.70
C LEU A 48 22.10 2.21 6.91
N ARG A 49 22.89 1.16 6.74
CA ARG A 49 23.32 0.30 7.86
C ARG A 49 24.17 1.05 8.88
N SER A 50 25.05 1.96 8.46
CA SER A 50 25.88 2.74 9.36
C SER A 50 25.07 3.68 10.27
N ILE A 51 23.88 4.09 9.86
CA ILE A 51 22.93 4.89 10.66
C ILE A 51 21.86 4.05 11.37
N GLY A 52 22.02 2.71 11.42
CA GLY A 52 21.16 1.79 12.15
C GLY A 52 19.97 1.21 11.37
N PHE A 53 19.79 1.60 10.10
CA PHE A 53 18.75 1.00 9.26
C PHE A 53 19.14 -0.41 8.80
N ASN A 54 18.16 -1.30 8.80
CA ASN A 54 18.25 -2.64 8.22
C ASN A 54 17.05 -2.90 7.28
N SER A 55 16.96 -4.10 6.73
CA SER A 55 15.84 -4.45 5.86
C SER A 55 14.47 -4.33 6.56
N MET A 56 14.38 -4.67 7.84
CA MET A 56 13.11 -4.63 8.58
C MET A 56 12.65 -3.19 8.82
N SER A 57 13.53 -2.31 9.31
CA SER A 57 13.21 -0.89 9.48
C SER A 57 12.89 -0.20 8.17
N TRP A 58 13.56 -0.60 7.07
CA TRP A 58 13.27 -0.11 5.72
C TRP A 58 11.83 -0.45 5.32
N TYR A 59 11.41 -1.73 5.46
CA TYR A 59 10.06 -2.15 5.12
C TYR A 59 9.01 -1.56 6.07
N ASN A 60 9.25 -1.50 7.37
CA ASN A 60 8.33 -0.90 8.34
C ASN A 60 8.05 0.57 8.00
N LEU A 61 9.10 1.35 7.66
CA LEU A 61 8.96 2.77 7.38
C LEU A 61 8.38 3.04 5.98
N PHE A 62 9.00 2.50 4.95
CA PHE A 62 8.64 2.89 3.58
C PHE A 62 7.53 2.02 3.00
N TRP A 63 7.59 0.70 3.20
CA TRP A 63 6.61 -0.18 2.59
C TRP A 63 5.29 -0.18 3.38
N ILE A 64 5.28 -0.30 4.71
CA ILE A 64 4.04 -0.33 5.49
C ILE A 64 3.55 1.10 5.73
N PHE A 65 4.29 1.89 6.51
CA PHE A 65 3.85 3.21 6.92
C PHE A 65 3.68 4.17 5.74
N GLY A 66 4.67 4.27 4.85
CA GLY A 66 4.61 5.16 3.69
C GLY A 66 3.52 4.79 2.68
N THR A 67 3.37 3.49 2.38
CA THR A 67 2.35 3.00 1.43
C THR A 67 0.94 3.31 1.90
N VAL A 68 0.64 3.10 3.19
CA VAL A 68 -0.70 3.39 3.74
C VAL A 68 -1.03 4.87 3.59
N LEU A 69 -0.10 5.78 3.94
CA LEU A 69 -0.32 7.23 3.79
C LEU A 69 -0.51 7.64 2.33
N LEU A 70 0.27 7.08 1.40
CA LEU A 70 0.15 7.38 -0.03
C LEU A 70 -1.17 6.87 -0.61
N ILE A 71 -1.65 5.69 -0.18
CA ILE A 71 -2.96 5.17 -0.59
C ILE A 71 -4.08 6.04 -0.01
N LEU A 72 -4.00 6.47 1.26
CA LEU A 72 -4.98 7.39 1.84
C LEU A 72 -5.02 8.73 1.09
N TYR A 73 -3.86 9.27 0.71
CA TYR A 73 -3.81 10.46 -0.12
C TYR A 73 -4.45 10.23 -1.50
N TYR A 74 -4.22 9.05 -2.11
CA TYR A 74 -4.90 8.70 -3.34
C TYR A 74 -6.42 8.64 -3.16
N ILE A 75 -6.91 7.99 -2.09
CA ILE A 75 -8.35 7.95 -1.77
C ILE A 75 -8.89 9.38 -1.60
N TYR A 76 -8.19 10.22 -0.83
CA TYR A 76 -8.53 11.62 -0.68
C TYR A 76 -8.68 12.35 -2.03
N SER A 77 -7.79 12.10 -2.97
CA SER A 77 -7.77 12.76 -4.29
C SER A 77 -8.87 12.31 -5.24
N VAL A 78 -9.46 11.13 -5.03
CA VAL A 78 -10.55 10.58 -5.88
C VAL A 78 -11.94 10.77 -5.29
N LEU A 79 -12.06 11.05 -3.99
CA LEU A 79 -13.33 11.37 -3.34
C LEU A 79 -13.86 12.73 -3.80
N ARG A 80 -15.17 12.83 -3.96
CA ARG A 80 -15.88 14.05 -4.38
C ARG A 80 -16.46 14.80 -3.18
N ASN A 81 -16.97 14.06 -2.19
CA ASN A 81 -17.62 14.61 -1.01
C ASN A 81 -16.58 15.21 -0.05
N ASN A 82 -16.69 16.51 0.26
CA ASN A 82 -15.78 17.21 1.16
C ASN A 82 -15.77 16.63 2.59
N ILE A 83 -16.90 16.08 3.06
CA ILE A 83 -16.98 15.45 4.39
C ILE A 83 -16.12 14.19 4.40
N ASN A 84 -16.26 13.32 3.39
CA ASN A 84 -15.48 12.10 3.25
C ASN A 84 -13.98 12.42 3.08
N ARG A 85 -13.64 13.45 2.33
CA ARG A 85 -12.25 13.93 2.17
C ARG A 85 -11.65 14.34 3.53
N ARG A 86 -12.37 15.14 4.32
CA ARG A 86 -11.93 15.53 5.67
C ARG A 86 -11.78 14.32 6.58
N PHE A 87 -12.71 13.37 6.50
CA PHE A 87 -12.62 12.12 7.26
C PHE A 87 -11.33 11.35 6.93
N ILE A 88 -10.97 11.20 5.65
CA ILE A 88 -9.73 10.53 5.23
C ILE A 88 -8.48 11.27 5.73
N LEU A 89 -8.48 12.62 5.76
CA LEU A 89 -7.37 13.39 6.33
C LEU A 89 -7.23 13.13 7.84
N VAL A 90 -8.34 13.14 8.58
CA VAL A 90 -8.33 12.83 10.03
C VAL A 90 -7.87 11.40 10.26
N LEU A 91 -8.37 10.43 9.48
CA LEU A 91 -7.95 9.02 9.54
C LEU A 91 -6.44 8.89 9.31
N GLY A 92 -5.90 9.57 8.30
CA GLY A 92 -4.45 9.60 8.02
C GLY A 92 -3.66 10.24 9.17
N GLY A 93 -4.15 11.32 9.77
CA GLY A 93 -3.55 11.96 10.94
C GLY A 93 -3.54 11.05 12.16
N VAL A 94 -4.65 10.37 12.45
CA VAL A 94 -4.73 9.38 13.53
C VAL A 94 -3.75 8.23 13.30
N TYR A 95 -3.73 7.67 12.08
CA TYR A 95 -2.77 6.63 11.71
C TYR A 95 -1.32 7.10 11.92
N PHE A 96 -0.98 8.30 11.46
CA PHE A 96 0.36 8.88 11.64
C PHE A 96 0.75 8.98 13.12
N VAL A 97 -0.14 9.50 13.98
CA VAL A 97 0.11 9.64 15.42
C VAL A 97 0.27 8.26 16.09
N LEU A 98 -0.57 7.27 15.72
CA LEU A 98 -0.46 5.91 16.25
C LEU A 98 0.89 5.27 15.91
N MET A 99 1.37 5.46 14.67
CA MET A 99 2.66 4.92 14.23
C MET A 99 3.82 5.59 14.98
N LEU A 100 3.79 6.91 15.12
CA LEU A 100 4.82 7.64 15.86
C LEU A 100 4.84 7.28 17.35
N SER A 101 3.66 7.16 17.98
CA SER A 101 3.57 6.77 19.40
C SER A 101 4.13 5.37 19.63
N HIS A 102 3.80 4.42 18.76
CA HIS A 102 4.35 3.06 18.84
C HIS A 102 5.86 3.04 18.62
N PHE A 103 6.36 3.79 17.65
CA PHE A 103 7.81 3.94 17.44
C PHE A 103 8.51 4.52 18.68
N TYR A 104 7.93 5.53 19.31
CA TYR A 104 8.50 6.15 20.51
C TYR A 104 8.54 5.20 21.71
N ILE A 105 7.50 4.38 21.89
CA ILE A 105 7.40 3.42 23.01
C ILE A 105 8.28 2.18 22.78
N TYR A 106 8.32 1.67 21.53
CA TYR A 106 8.98 0.41 21.17
C TYR A 106 10.00 0.55 20.02
N PRO A 107 11.01 1.43 20.12
CA PRO A 107 11.96 1.66 19.04
C PRO A 107 12.72 0.40 18.63
N ASN A 108 13.03 -0.48 19.59
CA ASN A 108 13.74 -1.73 19.33
C ASN A 108 12.97 -2.69 18.41
N VAL A 109 11.64 -2.74 18.51
CA VAL A 109 10.80 -3.61 17.66
C VAL A 109 10.86 -3.12 16.22
N PHE A 110 10.75 -1.80 16.02
CA PHE A 110 10.85 -1.17 14.70
C PHE A 110 12.14 -1.54 13.95
N PHE A 111 13.29 -1.57 14.66
CA PHE A 111 14.58 -1.85 14.03
C PHE A 111 14.90 -3.34 13.89
N LYS A 112 14.36 -4.21 14.75
CA LYS A 112 14.80 -5.61 14.83
C LYS A 112 13.85 -6.61 14.20
N ALA A 113 12.56 -6.29 14.08
CA ALA A 113 11.55 -7.22 13.65
C ALA A 113 10.58 -6.62 12.61
N HIS A 114 9.88 -7.49 11.89
CA HIS A 114 8.68 -7.09 11.16
C HIS A 114 7.60 -6.80 12.19
N ASP A 115 7.15 -5.54 12.26
CA ASP A 115 6.25 -5.10 13.32
C ASP A 115 4.80 -5.36 12.95
N SER A 116 4.20 -6.38 13.58
CA SER A 116 2.80 -6.74 13.37
C SER A 116 1.83 -5.60 13.71
N TYR A 117 2.18 -4.72 14.66
CA TYR A 117 1.34 -3.57 15.00
C TYR A 117 1.19 -2.62 13.80
N TYR A 118 2.30 -2.30 13.10
CA TYR A 118 2.28 -1.49 11.89
C TYR A 118 1.41 -2.13 10.81
N GLN A 119 1.54 -3.44 10.64
CA GLN A 119 0.80 -4.18 9.64
C GLN A 119 -0.71 -4.16 9.89
N PHE A 120 -1.13 -4.47 11.12
CA PHE A 120 -2.56 -4.51 11.46
C PHE A 120 -3.20 -3.14 11.46
N THR A 121 -2.54 -2.15 12.04
CA THR A 121 -3.04 -0.77 12.05
C THR A 121 -3.14 -0.22 10.63
N GLY A 122 -2.16 -0.52 9.77
CA GLY A 122 -2.20 -0.17 8.36
C GLY A 122 -3.36 -0.84 7.61
N ALA A 123 -3.55 -2.15 7.81
CA ALA A 123 -4.65 -2.92 7.21
C ALA A 123 -6.02 -2.34 7.60
N PHE A 124 -6.23 -2.08 8.89
CA PHE A 124 -7.48 -1.52 9.41
C PHE A 124 -7.76 -0.12 8.84
N THR A 125 -6.72 0.70 8.79
CA THR A 125 -6.82 2.05 8.23
C THR A 125 -7.19 2.03 6.75
N LEU A 126 -6.58 1.15 5.95
CA LEU A 126 -6.90 1.02 4.54
C LEU A 126 -8.28 0.41 4.31
N LEU A 127 -8.71 -0.56 5.14
CA LEU A 127 -10.05 -1.13 5.08
C LEU A 127 -11.10 -0.03 5.29
N ILE A 128 -10.95 0.83 6.30
CA ILE A 128 -11.83 1.96 6.55
C ILE A 128 -11.79 2.94 5.36
N GLY A 129 -10.60 3.33 4.90
CA GLY A 129 -10.44 4.26 3.79
C GLY A 129 -11.08 3.77 2.49
N CYS A 130 -10.85 2.51 2.11
CA CYS A 130 -11.47 1.90 0.94
C CYS A 130 -12.99 1.79 1.10
N SER A 131 -13.48 1.47 2.31
CA SER A 131 -14.94 1.40 2.58
C SER A 131 -15.60 2.75 2.36
N VAL A 132 -14.99 3.84 2.81
CA VAL A 132 -15.50 5.21 2.57
C VAL A 132 -15.60 5.50 1.07
N TYR A 133 -14.57 5.13 0.30
CA TYR A 133 -14.60 5.29 -1.16
C TYR A 133 -15.73 4.48 -1.80
N PHE A 134 -15.90 3.21 -1.44
CA PHE A 134 -16.93 2.36 -2.02
C PHE A 134 -18.35 2.80 -1.62
N ILE A 135 -18.56 3.25 -0.38
CA ILE A 135 -19.85 3.80 0.07
C ILE A 135 -20.18 5.06 -0.76
N GLU A 136 -19.23 5.96 -0.97
CA GLU A 136 -19.43 7.14 -1.79
C GLU A 136 -19.75 6.77 -3.25
N LEU A 137 -19.05 5.76 -3.79
CA LEU A 137 -19.26 5.28 -5.14
C LEU A 137 -20.65 4.66 -5.32
N ILE A 138 -21.11 3.83 -4.38
CA ILE A 138 -22.43 3.20 -4.43
C ILE A 138 -23.55 4.24 -4.36
N ASN A 139 -23.38 5.27 -3.54
CA ASN A 139 -24.36 6.34 -3.38
C ASN A 139 -24.30 7.39 -4.50
N SER A 140 -23.41 7.26 -5.46
CA SER A 140 -23.25 8.21 -6.55
C SER A 140 -24.01 7.78 -7.81
N GLU A 141 -24.54 8.75 -8.56
CA GLU A 141 -25.14 8.51 -9.89
C GLU A 141 -24.14 7.92 -10.90
N THR A 142 -22.84 7.98 -10.58
CA THR A 142 -21.77 7.49 -11.44
C THR A 142 -21.44 6.02 -11.25
N ILE A 143 -22.20 5.28 -10.44
CA ILE A 143 -21.97 3.84 -10.18
C ILE A 143 -21.98 3.02 -11.48
N SER A 144 -22.82 3.36 -12.44
CA SER A 144 -22.88 2.71 -13.75
C SER A 144 -21.58 2.83 -14.57
N ASN A 145 -20.76 3.83 -14.25
CA ASN A 145 -19.47 4.08 -14.87
C ASN A 145 -18.28 3.65 -14.00
N ALA A 146 -18.51 3.02 -12.85
CA ALA A 146 -17.45 2.60 -11.93
C ALA A 146 -16.38 1.75 -12.63
N LEU A 147 -16.78 0.79 -13.46
CA LEU A 147 -15.88 -0.06 -14.24
C LEU A 147 -15.03 0.69 -15.29
N LYS A 148 -15.36 1.96 -15.58
CA LYS A 148 -14.56 2.82 -16.46
C LYS A 148 -13.57 3.68 -15.71
N THR A 149 -13.55 3.62 -14.36
CA THR A 149 -12.68 4.42 -13.51
C THR A 149 -11.50 3.61 -13.03
N TYR A 150 -10.31 4.18 -13.10
CA TYR A 150 -9.10 3.51 -12.62
C TYR A 150 -9.13 3.26 -11.11
N SER A 151 -9.66 4.22 -10.34
CA SER A 151 -9.75 4.14 -8.88
C SER A 151 -10.53 2.92 -8.40
N PHE A 152 -11.54 2.49 -9.14
CA PHE A 152 -12.28 1.26 -8.83
C PHE A 152 -11.36 0.03 -8.87
N TYR A 153 -10.60 -0.16 -9.95
CA TYR A 153 -9.67 -1.30 -10.07
C TYR A 153 -8.56 -1.25 -9.03
N ALA A 154 -7.96 -0.06 -8.84
CA ALA A 154 -6.86 0.10 -7.91
C ALA A 154 -7.28 -0.18 -6.46
N LEU A 155 -8.36 0.45 -5.98
CA LEU A 155 -8.79 0.31 -4.59
C LEU A 155 -9.44 -1.06 -4.31
N SER A 156 -10.13 -1.66 -5.29
CA SER A 156 -10.61 -3.05 -5.16
C SER A 156 -9.45 -4.04 -5.02
N ALA A 157 -8.42 -3.90 -5.86
CA ALA A 157 -7.27 -4.79 -5.81
C ALA A 157 -6.48 -4.63 -4.50
N ILE A 158 -6.28 -3.40 -4.01
CA ILE A 158 -5.64 -3.11 -2.73
C ILE A 158 -6.46 -3.72 -1.58
N LEU A 159 -7.77 -3.50 -1.55
CA LEU A 159 -8.63 -4.03 -0.50
C LEU A 159 -8.58 -5.56 -0.45
N ILE A 160 -8.72 -6.24 -1.60
CA ILE A 160 -8.66 -7.69 -1.69
C ILE A 160 -7.28 -8.20 -1.25
N TRP A 161 -6.20 -7.56 -1.68
CA TRP A 161 -4.85 -7.93 -1.28
C TRP A 161 -4.66 -7.87 0.24
N TRP A 162 -5.09 -6.77 0.88
CA TRP A 162 -4.99 -6.62 2.33
C TRP A 162 -5.89 -7.62 3.08
N LEU A 163 -7.09 -7.91 2.57
CA LEU A 163 -7.98 -8.93 3.15
C LEU A 163 -7.39 -10.35 3.09
N ILE A 164 -6.65 -10.67 2.03
CA ILE A 164 -5.98 -11.98 1.90
C ILE A 164 -4.73 -12.05 2.78
N VAL A 165 -3.90 -11.02 2.77
CA VAL A 165 -2.58 -11.04 3.39
C VAL A 165 -2.64 -10.87 4.91
N THR A 166 -3.54 -10.01 5.41
CA THR A 166 -3.62 -9.70 6.85
C THR A 166 -3.89 -10.92 7.73
N PRO A 167 -4.84 -11.83 7.44
CA PRO A 167 -5.06 -13.01 8.25
C PRO A 167 -3.84 -13.94 8.31
N ILE A 168 -3.08 -14.04 7.22
CA ILE A 168 -1.88 -14.88 7.14
C ILE A 168 -0.77 -14.32 8.04
N LEU A 169 -0.58 -13.01 8.01
CA LEU A 169 0.39 -12.33 8.86
C LEU A 169 -0.04 -12.37 10.33
N PHE A 170 -1.35 -12.31 10.59
CA PHE A 170 -1.89 -12.48 11.93
C PHE A 170 -1.58 -13.88 12.48
N PHE A 171 -1.84 -14.92 11.69
CA PHE A 171 -1.52 -16.29 12.07
C PHE A 171 -0.02 -16.48 12.34
N GLU A 172 0.85 -15.92 11.49
CA GLU A 172 2.30 -15.97 11.68
C GLU A 172 2.75 -15.29 12.97
N ALA A 173 2.16 -14.14 13.32
CA ALA A 173 2.51 -13.40 14.53
C ALA A 173 2.22 -14.18 15.83
N TYR A 174 1.23 -15.08 15.79
CA TYR A 174 0.85 -15.91 16.95
C TYR A 174 1.45 -17.31 16.93
N ASN A 175 1.97 -17.78 15.79
CA ASN A 175 2.56 -19.10 15.68
C ASN A 175 4.05 -19.04 16.04
N THR A 176 4.40 -19.65 17.18
CA THR A 176 5.78 -19.70 17.70
C THR A 176 6.57 -20.90 17.17
N VAL A 177 5.90 -21.87 16.55
CA VAL A 177 6.52 -23.08 15.99
C VAL A 177 6.84 -22.86 14.52
N VAL A 178 8.08 -23.16 14.12
CA VAL A 178 8.47 -23.11 12.70
C VAL A 178 7.82 -24.28 11.96
N ASP A 179 6.76 -23.97 11.21
CA ASP A 179 6.07 -24.90 10.32
C ASP A 179 6.48 -24.60 8.88
N PHE A 180 7.26 -25.49 8.27
CA PHE A 180 7.74 -25.33 6.89
C PHE A 180 6.59 -25.37 5.88
N ASP A 181 5.54 -26.17 6.10
CA ASP A 181 4.39 -26.25 5.21
C ASP A 181 3.62 -24.92 5.22
N PHE A 182 3.47 -24.31 6.40
CA PHE A 182 2.91 -22.97 6.51
C PHE A 182 3.76 -21.90 5.80
N VAL A 183 5.09 -21.96 5.92
CA VAL A 183 6.00 -21.02 5.23
C VAL A 183 5.84 -21.15 3.71
N TYR A 184 5.75 -22.37 3.16
CA TYR A 184 5.52 -22.58 1.74
C TYR A 184 4.14 -22.10 1.29
N LEU A 185 3.09 -22.39 2.08
CA LEU A 185 1.73 -21.93 1.81
C LEU A 185 1.67 -20.41 1.80
N LYS A 186 2.18 -19.75 2.83
CA LYS A 186 2.29 -18.29 2.93
C LYS A 186 2.95 -17.70 1.68
N ARG A 187 4.13 -18.22 1.28
CA ARG A 187 4.84 -17.72 0.10
C ARG A 187 4.00 -17.83 -1.16
N ARG A 188 3.30 -18.94 -1.38
CA ARG A 188 2.41 -19.12 -2.54
C ARG A 188 1.27 -18.11 -2.53
N ILE A 189 0.61 -17.93 -1.39
CA ILE A 189 -0.50 -16.98 -1.28
C ILE A 189 -0.03 -15.55 -1.57
N PHE A 190 1.11 -15.14 -1.02
CA PHE A 190 1.69 -13.81 -1.31
C PHE A 190 1.99 -13.62 -2.80
N VAL A 191 2.57 -14.62 -3.46
CA VAL A 191 2.85 -14.56 -4.90
C VAL A 191 1.56 -14.40 -5.70
N PHE A 192 0.54 -15.23 -5.43
CA PHE A 192 -0.75 -15.13 -6.11
C PHE A 192 -1.47 -13.81 -5.84
N ALA A 193 -1.49 -13.35 -4.60
CA ALA A 193 -2.10 -12.06 -4.23
C ALA A 193 -1.41 -10.89 -4.94
N ASN A 194 -0.07 -10.91 -5.03
CA ASN A 194 0.69 -9.89 -5.75
C ASN A 194 0.43 -9.93 -7.26
N ILE A 195 0.43 -11.12 -7.88
CA ILE A 195 0.12 -11.27 -9.31
C ILE A 195 -1.28 -10.73 -9.60
N PHE A 196 -2.27 -11.11 -8.78
CA PHE A 196 -3.64 -10.62 -8.90
C PHE A 196 -3.69 -9.09 -8.81
N MET A 197 -3.12 -8.51 -7.76
CA MET A 197 -3.14 -7.06 -7.51
C MET A 197 -2.49 -6.28 -8.66
N TYR A 198 -1.28 -6.66 -9.08
CA TYR A 198 -0.59 -5.97 -10.16
C TYR A 198 -1.23 -6.18 -11.53
N SER A 199 -1.87 -7.33 -11.76
CA SER A 199 -2.68 -7.58 -12.97
C SER A 199 -3.89 -6.65 -13.01
N CYS A 200 -4.61 -6.50 -11.89
CA CYS A 200 -5.73 -5.56 -11.79
C CYS A 200 -5.29 -4.11 -12.05
N PHE A 201 -4.12 -3.70 -11.53
CA PHE A 201 -3.56 -2.37 -11.81
C PHE A 201 -3.26 -2.18 -13.29
N ALA A 202 -2.65 -3.18 -13.93
CA ALA A 202 -2.29 -3.12 -15.35
C ALA A 202 -3.55 -3.08 -16.25
N ILE A 203 -4.51 -3.97 -16.00
CA ILE A 203 -5.79 -4.03 -16.73
C ILE A 203 -6.56 -2.72 -16.52
N GLY A 204 -6.66 -2.24 -15.28
CA GLY A 204 -7.32 -1.00 -14.95
C GLY A 204 -6.74 0.20 -15.73
N LEU A 205 -5.41 0.33 -15.82
CA LEU A 205 -4.74 1.40 -16.59
C LEU A 205 -5.04 1.35 -18.09
N ILE A 206 -5.20 0.16 -18.64
CA ILE A 206 -5.48 -0.01 -20.09
C ILE A 206 -6.94 0.34 -20.38
N ILE A 207 -7.90 -0.21 -19.61
CA ILE A 207 -9.34 -0.17 -19.89
C ILE A 207 -9.96 1.16 -19.45
N SER A 208 -9.50 1.74 -18.32
CA SER A 208 -10.15 2.92 -17.73
C SER A 208 -9.95 4.18 -18.56
N LYS A 209 -10.89 5.10 -18.39
CA LYS A 209 -10.83 6.44 -18.97
C LYS A 209 -10.27 7.44 -17.96
N PRO A 210 -9.49 8.46 -18.39
CA PRO A 210 -9.04 9.54 -17.52
C PRO A 210 -10.23 10.25 -16.87
N GLN A 211 -10.13 10.49 -15.57
CA GLN A 211 -11.13 11.26 -14.83
C GLN A 211 -10.52 12.58 -14.35
N PRO A 212 -11.31 13.67 -14.26
CA PRO A 212 -10.81 14.93 -13.75
C PRO A 212 -10.34 14.78 -12.30
N HIS A 213 -9.38 15.59 -11.92
CA HIS A 213 -8.90 15.71 -10.55
C HIS A 213 -9.90 16.56 -9.73
N TYR A 214 -10.35 16.08 -8.59
CA TYR A 214 -11.33 16.76 -7.72
C TYR A 214 -10.65 17.50 -6.55
N VAL A 215 -9.47 18.09 -6.77
CA VAL A 215 -8.79 18.90 -5.74
C VAL A 215 -9.18 20.34 -5.87
#